data_9451a9c8358edde03665f61e7ebb5229
#
_entry.id   9451a9c8358edde03665f61e7ebb5229
#
_cell.length_a   1.000
_cell.length_b   1.000
_cell.length_c   1.000
_cell.angle_alpha   90.00
_cell.angle_beta   90.00
_cell.angle_gamma   90.00
#
_symmetry.space_group_name_H-M   'P 1'
#
loop_
_entity.id
_entity.type
_entity.pdbx_description
1 polymer ?
#
loop_
_entity_poly.entity_id
_entity_poly.type
_entity_poly.pdbx_seq_one_letter_code
_entity_poly.pdbx_strand_id
1 'polypeptide(L)'
;VEAEEIKKYDEGLEKTRKEFVSKLSLLGIKFNKVSEEYFEELEEILINADLGVNTVMNFMDRLRKRVSQEKITDTKFLNEVIVDELFVVYVNGESLSDKIKINENGPTVILMVGVNGVGKTTTIAKLAYKYQNEGKKVMMIGADTFRAGAVTQLNEWADRLGCLFLGSDEKDPASVVFDGLVKAKEENVDIVFIDTAGRLQNKVNLMNELDKVNRV
;
A
#
# COMPACT_ATOMS: atom_id res chain seq x y z
N VAL A 1 -6.52 -7.47 22.64
CA VAL A 1 -5.66 -6.75 21.68
C VAL A 1 -6.24 -6.90 20.28
N GLU A 2 -6.42 -8.11 19.78
CA GLU A 2 -6.90 -8.39 18.41
C GLU A 2 -8.31 -7.82 18.11
N ALA A 3 -9.25 -7.93 19.05
CA ALA A 3 -10.60 -7.38 18.90
C ALA A 3 -10.64 -5.83 18.91
N GLU A 4 -9.78 -5.18 19.65
CA GLU A 4 -9.66 -3.71 19.67
C GLU A 4 -8.99 -3.19 18.41
N GLU A 5 -8.00 -3.92 17.87
CA GLU A 5 -7.37 -3.57 16.61
C GLU A 5 -8.34 -3.70 15.45
N ILE A 6 -9.09 -4.80 15.36
CA ILE A 6 -10.13 -5.00 14.34
C ILE A 6 -11.16 -3.87 14.39
N LYS A 7 -11.64 -3.49 15.58
CA LYS A 7 -12.59 -2.39 15.75
C LYS A 7 -12.04 -1.06 15.24
N LYS A 8 -10.77 -0.78 15.48
CA LYS A 8 -10.10 0.44 15.02
C LYS A 8 -9.98 0.49 13.48
N TYR A 9 -9.68 -0.65 12.84
CA TYR A 9 -9.68 -0.75 11.38
C TYR A 9 -11.09 -0.59 10.81
N ASP A 10 -12.09 -1.20 11.42
CA ASP A 10 -13.48 -1.07 11.01
C ASP A 10 -13.98 0.37 11.05
N GLU A 11 -13.67 1.10 12.12
CA GLU A 11 -14.00 2.52 12.25
C GLU A 11 -13.25 3.39 11.21
N GLY A 12 -11.98 3.10 10.97
CA GLY A 12 -11.15 3.84 9.99
C GLY A 12 -11.60 3.65 8.54
N LEU A 13 -12.14 2.48 8.20
CA LEU A 13 -12.58 2.12 6.85
C LEU A 13 -14.10 2.26 6.65
N GLU A 14 -14.85 2.66 7.67
CA GLU A 14 -16.31 2.69 7.64
C GLU A 14 -16.88 3.52 6.48
N LYS A 15 -16.31 4.69 6.23
CA LYS A 15 -16.76 5.58 5.15
C LYS A 15 -16.55 4.94 3.77
N THR A 16 -15.37 4.42 3.50
CA THR A 16 -15.01 3.77 2.23
C THR A 16 -15.88 2.53 2.00
N ARG A 17 -16.05 1.71 3.04
CA ARG A 17 -16.90 0.52 3.00
C ARG A 17 -18.36 0.88 2.71
N LYS A 18 -18.94 1.86 3.41
CA LYS A 18 -20.31 2.30 3.19
C LYS A 18 -20.53 2.82 1.77
N GLU A 19 -19.60 3.58 1.23
CA GLU A 19 -19.68 4.11 -0.13
C GLU A 19 -19.66 2.98 -1.17
N PHE A 20 -18.74 2.04 -1.07
CA PHE A 20 -18.64 0.91 -1.98
C PHE A 20 -19.85 -0.01 -1.90
N VAL A 21 -20.25 -0.44 -0.67
CA VAL A 21 -21.40 -1.30 -0.45
C VAL A 21 -22.70 -0.65 -0.92
N SER A 22 -22.86 0.67 -0.72
CA SER A 22 -24.06 1.37 -1.20
C SER A 22 -24.15 1.39 -2.73
N LYS A 23 -23.06 1.55 -3.44
CA LYS A 23 -23.03 1.49 -4.92
C LYS A 23 -23.41 0.10 -5.43
N LEU A 24 -22.85 -0.97 -4.83
CA LEU A 24 -23.24 -2.34 -5.18
C LEU A 24 -24.71 -2.65 -4.87
N SER A 25 -25.21 -2.17 -3.74
CA SER A 25 -26.61 -2.35 -3.36
C SER A 25 -27.57 -1.64 -4.32
N LEU A 26 -27.24 -0.41 -4.74
CA LEU A 26 -28.02 0.34 -5.72
C LEU A 26 -28.04 -0.35 -7.08
N LEU A 27 -26.91 -0.95 -7.50
CA LEU A 27 -26.83 -1.74 -8.72
C LEU A 27 -27.82 -2.92 -8.69
N GLY A 28 -27.89 -3.66 -7.58
CA GLY A 28 -28.86 -4.75 -7.39
C GLY A 28 -30.32 -4.30 -7.34
N ILE A 29 -30.58 -3.06 -6.94
CA ILE A 29 -31.95 -2.49 -6.95
C ILE A 29 -32.32 -2.02 -8.37
N LYS A 30 -31.39 -1.39 -9.09
CA LYS A 30 -31.59 -0.87 -10.44
C LYS A 30 -31.87 -1.96 -11.46
N PHE A 31 -31.22 -3.10 -11.32
CA PHE A 31 -31.33 -4.23 -12.24
C PHE A 31 -31.99 -5.44 -11.57
N ASN A 32 -33.16 -5.85 -12.05
CA ASN A 32 -33.85 -7.02 -11.56
C ASN A 32 -33.34 -8.33 -12.14
N LYS A 33 -32.54 -8.26 -13.22
CA LYS A 33 -31.94 -9.40 -13.92
C LYS A 33 -30.50 -9.10 -14.27
N VAL A 34 -29.72 -10.15 -14.36
CA VAL A 34 -28.34 -10.09 -14.84
C VAL A 34 -28.36 -9.81 -16.33
N SER A 35 -27.88 -8.66 -16.75
CA SER A 35 -27.81 -8.20 -18.15
C SER A 35 -26.40 -7.67 -18.43
N GLU A 36 -26.12 -7.38 -19.70
CA GLU A 36 -24.84 -6.81 -20.08
C GLU A 36 -24.64 -5.42 -19.49
N GLU A 37 -25.68 -4.62 -19.43
CA GLU A 37 -25.66 -3.29 -18.81
C GLU A 37 -25.38 -3.37 -17.28
N TYR A 38 -25.79 -4.45 -16.62
CA TYR A 38 -25.43 -4.71 -15.23
C TYR A 38 -23.92 -4.91 -15.10
N PHE A 39 -23.31 -5.71 -15.97
CA PHE A 39 -21.88 -5.96 -15.93
C PHE A 39 -21.05 -4.71 -16.27
N GLU A 40 -21.48 -3.90 -17.23
CA GLU A 40 -20.82 -2.64 -17.56
C GLU A 40 -20.81 -1.68 -16.37
N GLU A 41 -21.94 -1.53 -15.68
CA GLU A 41 -22.03 -0.65 -14.52
C GLU A 41 -21.26 -1.20 -13.31
N LEU A 42 -21.23 -2.53 -13.13
CA LEU A 42 -20.37 -3.16 -12.12
C LEU A 42 -18.89 -2.92 -12.39
N GLU A 43 -18.47 -3.05 -13.64
CA GLU A 43 -17.09 -2.77 -14.07
C GLU A 43 -16.70 -1.32 -13.75
N GLU A 44 -17.57 -0.36 -14.06
CA GLU A 44 -17.36 1.05 -13.75
C GLU A 44 -17.23 1.28 -12.22
N ILE A 45 -18.08 0.66 -11.41
CA ILE A 45 -18.01 0.73 -9.94
C ILE A 45 -16.66 0.23 -9.43
N LEU A 46 -16.16 -0.89 -9.96
CA LEU A 46 -14.89 -1.51 -9.55
C LEU A 46 -13.68 -0.68 -9.99
N ILE A 47 -13.68 -0.12 -11.21
CA ILE A 47 -12.64 0.80 -11.69
C ILE A 47 -12.60 2.07 -10.84
N ASN A 48 -13.75 2.65 -10.54
CA ASN A 48 -13.86 3.83 -9.68
C ASN A 48 -13.46 3.56 -8.22
N ALA A 49 -13.42 2.31 -7.81
CA ALA A 49 -12.89 1.88 -6.52
C ALA A 49 -11.37 1.61 -6.53
N ASP A 50 -10.67 2.01 -7.60
CA ASP A 50 -9.21 1.86 -7.77
C ASP A 50 -8.68 0.41 -7.73
N LEU A 51 -9.49 -0.57 -8.11
CA LEU A 51 -9.04 -1.96 -8.19
C LEU A 51 -8.02 -2.24 -9.31
N GLY A 52 -7.79 -1.28 -10.19
CA GLY A 52 -6.91 -1.42 -11.35
C GLY A 52 -7.56 -2.17 -12.52
N VAL A 53 -7.42 -1.64 -13.73
CA VAL A 53 -8.13 -2.11 -14.94
C VAL A 53 -7.89 -3.61 -15.21
N ASN A 54 -6.64 -4.07 -15.16
CA ASN A 54 -6.31 -5.48 -15.43
C ASN A 54 -6.96 -6.44 -14.42
N THR A 55 -6.99 -6.05 -13.15
CA THR A 55 -7.63 -6.83 -12.07
C THR A 55 -9.13 -6.90 -12.30
N VAL A 56 -9.75 -5.76 -12.64
CA VAL A 56 -11.19 -5.68 -12.94
C VAL A 56 -11.54 -6.54 -14.15
N MET A 57 -10.81 -6.46 -15.25
CA MET A 57 -11.05 -7.29 -16.43
C MET A 57 -10.99 -8.78 -16.11
N ASN A 58 -9.94 -9.23 -15.44
CA ASN A 58 -9.82 -10.64 -15.01
C ASN A 58 -10.97 -11.08 -14.09
N PHE A 59 -11.37 -10.22 -13.17
CA PHE A 59 -12.52 -10.47 -12.29
C PHE A 59 -13.82 -10.59 -13.10
N MET A 60 -14.08 -9.66 -14.02
CA MET A 60 -15.29 -9.64 -14.84
C MET A 60 -15.40 -10.88 -15.74
N ASP A 61 -14.30 -11.33 -16.35
CA ASP A 61 -14.27 -12.54 -17.16
C ASP A 61 -14.63 -13.79 -16.33
N ARG A 62 -14.08 -13.89 -15.14
CA ARG A 62 -14.38 -14.99 -14.22
C ARG A 62 -15.84 -14.96 -13.74
N LEU A 63 -16.32 -13.77 -13.38
CA LEU A 63 -17.70 -13.56 -12.92
C LEU A 63 -18.70 -13.96 -14.02
N ARG A 64 -18.51 -13.47 -15.26
CA ARG A 64 -19.36 -13.81 -16.42
C ARG A 64 -19.38 -15.32 -16.68
N LYS A 65 -18.24 -15.97 -16.62
CA LYS A 65 -18.10 -17.40 -16.79
C LYS A 65 -18.86 -18.17 -15.71
N ARG A 66 -18.73 -17.76 -14.45
CA ARG A 66 -19.42 -18.39 -13.31
C ARG A 66 -20.93 -18.20 -13.39
N VAL A 67 -21.39 -16.98 -13.68
CA VAL A 67 -22.81 -16.66 -13.91
C VAL A 67 -23.43 -17.52 -15.00
N SER A 68 -22.73 -17.71 -16.12
CA SER A 68 -23.17 -18.57 -17.21
C SER A 68 -23.22 -20.04 -16.81
N GLN A 69 -22.20 -20.54 -16.12
CA GLN A 69 -22.13 -21.95 -15.66
C GLN A 69 -23.20 -22.28 -14.63
N GLU A 70 -23.42 -21.40 -13.65
CA GLU A 70 -24.40 -21.58 -12.57
C GLU A 70 -25.81 -21.13 -12.97
N LYS A 71 -25.97 -20.58 -14.19
CA LYS A 71 -27.26 -20.07 -14.76
C LYS A 71 -27.93 -19.04 -13.84
N ILE A 72 -27.12 -18.13 -13.25
CA ILE A 72 -27.60 -17.10 -12.35
C ILE A 72 -28.33 -16.02 -13.15
N THR A 73 -29.60 -15.82 -12.86
CA THR A 73 -30.45 -14.80 -13.50
C THR A 73 -30.92 -13.70 -12.58
N ASP A 74 -30.87 -13.94 -11.25
CA ASP A 74 -31.32 -12.99 -10.21
C ASP A 74 -30.12 -12.26 -9.61
N THR A 75 -30.18 -10.95 -9.61
CA THR A 75 -29.13 -10.07 -9.06
C THR A 75 -28.89 -10.24 -7.57
N LYS A 76 -29.87 -10.76 -6.81
CA LYS A 76 -29.69 -11.03 -5.38
C LYS A 76 -28.68 -12.14 -5.11
N PHE A 77 -28.72 -13.23 -5.91
CA PHE A 77 -27.74 -14.30 -5.82
C PHE A 77 -26.38 -13.88 -6.35
N LEU A 78 -26.37 -12.96 -7.32
CA LEU A 78 -25.14 -12.46 -7.91
C LEU A 78 -24.26 -11.68 -6.90
N ASN A 79 -24.85 -11.02 -5.91
CA ASN A 79 -24.08 -10.32 -4.87
C ASN A 79 -23.18 -11.28 -4.06
N GLU A 80 -23.66 -12.46 -3.73
CA GLU A 80 -22.85 -13.48 -3.03
C GLU A 80 -21.70 -13.96 -3.92
N VAL A 81 -21.98 -14.19 -5.19
CA VAL A 81 -20.97 -14.61 -6.18
C VAL A 81 -19.91 -13.51 -6.40
N ILE A 82 -20.32 -12.25 -6.43
CA ILE A 82 -19.39 -11.10 -6.52
C ILE A 82 -18.44 -11.09 -5.33
N VAL A 83 -18.95 -11.26 -4.11
CA VAL A 83 -18.14 -11.29 -2.89
C VAL A 83 -17.17 -12.47 -2.91
N ASP A 84 -17.63 -13.66 -3.30
CA ASP A 84 -16.79 -14.84 -3.43
C ASP A 84 -15.67 -14.65 -4.44
N GLU A 85 -15.99 -14.12 -5.64
CA GLU A 85 -14.97 -13.88 -6.68
C GLU A 85 -13.99 -12.78 -6.30
N LEU A 86 -14.43 -11.71 -5.62
CA LEU A 86 -13.53 -10.70 -5.06
C LEU A 86 -12.59 -11.31 -4.01
N PHE A 87 -13.12 -12.19 -3.15
CA PHE A 87 -12.31 -12.89 -2.17
C PHE A 87 -11.27 -13.80 -2.84
N VAL A 88 -11.64 -14.52 -3.91
CA VAL A 88 -10.69 -15.33 -4.68
C VAL A 88 -9.59 -14.48 -5.31
N VAL A 89 -9.92 -13.32 -5.87
CA VAL A 89 -8.92 -12.36 -6.41
C VAL A 89 -7.98 -11.88 -5.30
N TYR A 90 -8.52 -11.59 -4.12
CA TYR A 90 -7.73 -11.16 -2.96
C TYR A 90 -6.77 -12.26 -2.47
N VAL A 91 -7.24 -13.50 -2.35
CA VAL A 91 -6.44 -14.63 -1.85
C VAL A 91 -5.40 -15.10 -2.86
N ASN A 92 -5.72 -15.09 -4.16
CA ASN A 92 -4.78 -15.49 -5.22
C ASN A 92 -3.66 -14.47 -5.44
N GLY A 93 -3.77 -13.28 -4.86
CA GLY A 93 -2.79 -12.21 -5.01
C GLY A 93 -1.52 -12.36 -4.18
N GLU A 94 -1.42 -13.25 -3.19
CA GLU A 94 -0.24 -13.65 -2.39
C GLU A 94 -0.62 -14.06 -0.95
N SER A 95 0.36 -14.53 -0.16
CA SER A 95 0.12 -14.99 1.21
C SER A 95 -0.61 -13.93 2.06
N LEU A 96 -1.71 -14.30 2.70
CA LEU A 96 -2.52 -13.49 3.63
C LEU A 96 -1.77 -13.10 4.93
N SER A 97 -0.47 -12.86 4.83
CA SER A 97 0.33 -12.41 5.97
C SER A 97 0.36 -10.88 6.01
N ASP A 98 -0.13 -10.30 7.08
CA ASP A 98 0.00 -8.89 7.43
C ASP A 98 1.40 -8.51 7.96
N LYS A 99 2.30 -9.51 8.07
CA LYS A 99 3.65 -9.33 8.58
C LYS A 99 4.62 -8.97 7.46
N ILE A 100 5.48 -8.01 7.74
CA ILE A 100 6.61 -7.69 6.87
C ILE A 100 7.54 -8.91 6.82
N LYS A 101 7.85 -9.37 5.60
CA LYS A 101 8.82 -10.45 5.40
C LYS A 101 10.22 -9.91 5.73
N ILE A 102 10.80 -10.38 6.82
CA ILE A 102 12.16 -10.01 7.22
C ILE A 102 13.16 -10.81 6.38
N ASN A 103 14.14 -10.12 5.82
CA ASN A 103 15.23 -10.75 5.08
C ASN A 103 16.23 -11.38 6.08
N GLU A 104 16.54 -12.65 5.91
CA GLU A 104 17.46 -13.37 6.79
C GLU A 104 18.94 -13.17 6.40
N ASN A 105 19.20 -12.73 5.17
CA ASN A 105 20.55 -12.64 4.61
C ASN A 105 21.04 -11.20 4.41
N GLY A 106 20.42 -10.22 5.08
CA GLY A 106 20.79 -8.82 4.98
C GLY A 106 19.66 -7.90 5.46
N PRO A 107 19.79 -6.59 5.32
CA PRO A 107 18.77 -5.66 5.77
C PRO A 107 17.45 -5.85 5.00
N THR A 108 16.34 -5.78 5.72
CA THR A 108 15.01 -5.60 5.12
C THR A 108 14.83 -4.14 4.77
N VAL A 109 14.70 -3.84 3.49
CA VAL A 109 14.57 -2.45 3.00
C VAL A 109 13.10 -2.10 2.78
N ILE A 110 12.63 -1.03 3.42
CA ILE A 110 11.25 -0.54 3.33
C ILE A 110 11.27 0.87 2.77
N LEU A 111 10.81 1.00 1.53
CA LEU A 111 10.68 2.27 0.84
C LEU A 111 9.31 2.88 1.11
N MET A 112 9.27 4.07 1.73
CA MET A 112 8.03 4.80 2.00
C MET A 112 7.69 5.71 0.84
N VAL A 113 6.58 5.43 0.17
CA VAL A 113 6.10 6.19 -0.99
C VAL A 113 4.73 6.82 -0.70
N GLY A 114 4.47 7.98 -1.31
CA GLY A 114 3.19 8.69 -1.15
C GLY A 114 3.36 10.20 -1.27
N VAL A 115 2.26 10.93 -1.38
CA VAL A 115 2.27 12.39 -1.53
C VAL A 115 2.73 13.10 -0.24
N ASN A 116 3.05 14.38 -0.33
CA ASN A 116 3.43 15.18 0.83
C ASN A 116 2.24 15.28 1.82
N GLY A 117 2.55 15.21 3.11
CA GLY A 117 1.55 15.34 4.18
C GLY A 117 0.74 14.08 4.51
N VAL A 118 0.90 12.96 3.80
CA VAL A 118 0.17 11.71 4.10
C VAL A 118 0.71 10.93 5.30
N GLY A 119 1.82 11.39 5.89
CA GLY A 119 2.37 10.82 7.11
C GLY A 119 3.51 9.81 6.92
N LYS A 120 4.24 9.82 5.79
CA LYS A 120 5.39 8.92 5.54
C LYS A 120 6.40 8.96 6.70
N THR A 121 6.99 10.12 6.96
CA THR A 121 7.98 10.32 8.04
C THR A 121 7.45 9.90 9.42
N THR A 122 6.20 10.24 9.72
CA THR A 122 5.55 9.84 10.99
C THR A 122 5.37 8.33 11.08
N THR A 123 5.02 7.68 9.98
CA THR A 123 4.85 6.21 9.92
C THR A 123 6.20 5.52 10.09
N ILE A 124 7.26 6.03 9.45
CA ILE A 124 8.64 5.55 9.66
C ILE A 124 8.99 5.56 11.15
N ALA A 125 8.79 6.70 11.83
CA ALA A 125 9.11 6.82 13.26
C ALA A 125 8.36 5.80 14.13
N LYS A 126 7.06 5.58 13.86
CA LYS A 126 6.25 4.60 14.58
C LYS A 126 6.69 3.16 14.33
N LEU A 127 6.99 2.81 13.09
CA LEU A 127 7.45 1.47 12.72
C LEU A 127 8.86 1.22 13.28
N ALA A 128 9.75 2.19 13.19
CA ALA A 128 11.09 2.09 13.77
C ALA A 128 11.03 1.83 15.29
N TYR A 129 10.21 2.57 16.01
CA TYR A 129 9.97 2.34 17.44
C TYR A 129 9.45 0.92 17.72
N LYS A 130 8.48 0.46 16.93
CA LYS A 130 7.92 -0.90 17.05
C LYS A 130 9.02 -1.95 16.91
N TYR A 131 9.79 -1.90 15.81
CA TYR A 131 10.81 -2.92 15.52
C TYR A 131 12.00 -2.86 16.47
N GLN A 132 12.37 -1.68 16.98
CA GLN A 132 13.38 -1.59 18.04
C GLN A 132 12.92 -2.27 19.33
N ASN A 133 11.65 -2.13 19.71
CA ASN A 133 11.09 -2.84 20.85
C ASN A 133 11.03 -4.36 20.64
N GLU A 134 11.04 -4.82 19.39
CA GLU A 134 11.17 -6.22 19.01
C GLU A 134 12.65 -6.68 18.94
N GLY A 135 13.61 -5.82 19.36
CA GLY A 135 15.04 -6.11 19.39
C GLY A 135 15.76 -5.98 18.05
N LYS A 136 15.14 -5.34 17.05
CA LYS A 136 15.75 -5.14 15.73
C LYS A 136 16.62 -3.89 15.69
N LYS A 137 17.78 -3.99 15.02
CA LYS A 137 18.62 -2.83 14.72
C LYS A 137 18.03 -2.09 13.51
N VAL A 138 17.63 -0.84 13.71
CA VAL A 138 16.91 -0.04 12.71
C VAL A 138 17.78 1.12 12.22
N MET A 139 17.70 1.41 10.92
CA MET A 139 18.30 2.58 10.29
C MET A 139 17.24 3.36 9.51
N MET A 140 17.35 4.68 9.54
CA MET A 140 16.53 5.60 8.72
C MET A 140 17.39 6.28 7.67
N ILE A 141 16.91 6.34 6.43
CA ILE A 141 17.56 7.03 5.31
C ILE A 141 16.66 8.17 4.84
N GLY A 142 17.17 9.40 4.92
CA GLY A 142 16.49 10.62 4.46
C GLY A 142 16.78 10.90 3.00
N ALA A 143 15.91 10.40 2.09
CA ALA A 143 16.01 10.62 0.66
C ALA A 143 15.00 11.67 0.13
N ASP A 144 14.26 12.40 0.98
CA ASP A 144 13.47 13.58 0.62
C ASP A 144 14.38 14.83 0.57
N THR A 145 15.32 14.83 -0.38
CA THR A 145 16.37 15.85 -0.52
C THR A 145 15.86 17.18 -1.09
N PHE A 146 14.63 17.21 -1.58
CA PHE A 146 14.05 18.41 -2.21
C PHE A 146 13.21 19.26 -1.27
N ARG A 147 12.88 18.77 -0.10
CA ARG A 147 12.07 19.49 0.87
C ARG A 147 12.95 20.00 2.01
N ALA A 148 13.08 21.32 2.09
CA ALA A 148 13.86 21.95 3.16
C ALA A 148 13.43 21.41 4.53
N GLY A 149 14.40 20.93 5.30
CA GLY A 149 14.18 20.40 6.65
C GLY A 149 13.59 19.00 6.74
N ALA A 150 13.26 18.30 5.64
CA ALA A 150 12.75 16.94 5.70
C ALA A 150 13.78 15.95 6.26
N VAL A 151 15.01 16.06 5.78
CA VAL A 151 16.15 15.26 6.24
C VAL A 151 16.43 15.53 7.72
N THR A 152 16.44 16.81 8.12
CA THR A 152 16.61 17.21 9.53
C THR A 152 15.49 16.65 10.42
N GLN A 153 14.23 16.74 9.97
CA GLN A 153 13.09 16.20 10.72
C GLN A 153 13.21 14.69 10.94
N LEU A 154 13.64 13.95 9.93
CA LEU A 154 13.82 12.49 10.05
C LEU A 154 15.02 12.17 10.96
N ASN A 155 16.09 12.96 10.90
CA ASN A 155 17.24 12.83 11.80
C ASN A 155 16.85 13.02 13.26
N GLU A 156 16.03 14.04 13.57
CA GLU A 156 15.52 14.25 14.92
C GLU A 156 14.72 13.06 15.47
N TRP A 157 13.96 12.38 14.59
CA TRP A 157 13.30 11.14 14.98
C TRP A 157 14.27 10.01 15.22
N ALA A 158 15.29 9.87 14.38
CA ALA A 158 16.32 8.85 14.53
C ALA A 158 17.08 9.04 15.86
N ASP A 159 17.47 10.27 16.18
CA ASP A 159 18.15 10.61 17.43
C ASP A 159 17.28 10.29 18.66
N ARG A 160 16.00 10.69 18.63
CA ARG A 160 15.05 10.41 19.75
C ARG A 160 14.83 8.91 19.98
N LEU A 161 14.88 8.13 18.94
CA LEU A 161 14.68 6.67 18.98
C LEU A 161 15.99 5.91 19.16
N GLY A 162 17.16 6.56 19.00
CA GLY A 162 18.45 5.88 18.99
C GLY A 162 18.66 5.00 17.77
N CYS A 163 18.03 5.34 16.63
CA CYS A 163 18.24 4.66 15.35
C CYS A 163 19.50 5.17 14.66
N LEU A 164 20.11 4.33 13.82
CA LEU A 164 21.10 4.80 12.86
C LEU A 164 20.42 5.71 11.82
N PHE A 165 21.16 6.73 11.38
CA PHE A 165 20.68 7.68 10.38
C PHE A 165 21.71 7.94 9.29
N LEU A 166 21.23 8.17 8.06
CA LEU A 166 21.97 8.76 6.96
C LEU A 166 21.02 9.59 6.11
N GLY A 167 21.41 10.81 5.80
CA GLY A 167 20.64 11.71 4.94
C GLY A 167 21.50 12.89 4.49
N SER A 168 21.15 13.52 3.37
CA SER A 168 21.81 14.71 2.85
C SER A 168 20.83 15.52 2.02
N ASP A 169 20.77 16.82 2.23
CA ASP A 169 19.97 17.76 1.42
C ASP A 169 20.67 18.15 0.10
N GLU A 170 21.95 17.80 -0.05
CA GLU A 170 22.77 18.23 -1.20
C GLU A 170 22.97 17.12 -2.25
N LYS A 171 22.61 15.87 -1.93
CA LYS A 171 22.83 14.72 -2.81
C LYS A 171 21.58 14.32 -3.57
N ASP A 172 21.78 13.66 -4.72
CA ASP A 172 20.72 12.94 -5.42
C ASP A 172 20.13 11.84 -4.53
N PRO A 173 18.79 11.69 -4.46
CA PRO A 173 18.13 10.70 -3.60
C PRO A 173 18.67 9.27 -3.74
N ALA A 174 18.92 8.81 -4.97
CA ALA A 174 19.45 7.48 -5.21
C ALA A 174 20.88 7.31 -4.66
N SER A 175 21.71 8.36 -4.71
CA SER A 175 23.04 8.33 -4.11
C SER A 175 22.99 8.25 -2.59
N VAL A 176 22.04 8.98 -1.96
CA VAL A 176 21.83 8.92 -0.51
C VAL A 176 21.39 7.51 -0.09
N VAL A 177 20.50 6.91 -0.86
CA VAL A 177 20.02 5.54 -0.61
C VAL A 177 21.15 4.53 -0.76
N PHE A 178 21.96 4.65 -1.81
CA PHE A 178 23.12 3.77 -2.03
C PHE A 178 24.08 3.82 -0.84
N ASP A 179 24.52 5.01 -0.47
CA ASP A 179 25.43 5.22 0.68
C ASP A 179 24.82 4.64 1.97
N GLY A 180 23.51 4.87 2.17
CA GLY A 180 22.79 4.36 3.32
C GLY A 180 22.70 2.83 3.36
N LEU A 181 22.48 2.17 2.24
CA LEU A 181 22.42 0.71 2.16
C LEU A 181 23.80 0.06 2.36
N VAL A 182 24.87 0.70 1.86
CA VAL A 182 26.23 0.26 2.14
C VAL A 182 26.50 0.31 3.65
N LYS A 183 26.22 1.46 4.29
CA LYS A 183 26.36 1.62 5.74
C LYS A 183 25.48 0.64 6.53
N ALA A 184 24.26 0.38 6.07
CA ALA A 184 23.37 -0.56 6.73
C ALA A 184 23.93 -1.99 6.75
N LYS A 185 24.58 -2.42 5.66
CA LYS A 185 25.26 -3.72 5.59
C LYS A 185 26.48 -3.79 6.51
N GLU A 186 27.33 -2.75 6.51
CA GLU A 186 28.51 -2.65 7.38
C GLU A 186 28.12 -2.71 8.87
N GLU A 187 27.04 -2.02 9.21
CA GLU A 187 26.52 -1.95 10.58
C GLU A 187 25.64 -3.14 11.00
N ASN A 188 25.43 -4.11 10.12
CA ASN A 188 24.53 -5.26 10.37
C ASN A 188 23.13 -4.81 10.82
N VAL A 189 22.53 -3.91 10.08
CA VAL A 189 21.16 -3.40 10.31
C VAL A 189 20.14 -4.46 9.89
N ASP A 190 19.11 -4.69 10.71
CA ASP A 190 18.02 -5.63 10.38
C ASP A 190 16.98 -4.98 9.43
N ILE A 191 16.64 -3.72 9.69
CA ILE A 191 15.57 -3.02 8.95
C ILE A 191 16.02 -1.60 8.61
N VAL A 192 15.84 -1.24 7.33
CA VAL A 192 16.11 0.10 6.80
C VAL A 192 14.79 0.71 6.33
N PHE A 193 14.46 1.91 6.84
CA PHE A 193 13.36 2.73 6.35
C PHE A 193 13.91 3.87 5.49
N ILE A 194 13.37 4.03 4.28
CA ILE A 194 13.74 5.10 3.35
C ILE A 194 12.57 6.07 3.22
N ASP A 195 12.76 7.33 3.64
CA ASP A 195 11.79 8.42 3.43
C ASP A 195 12.06 9.11 2.09
N THR A 196 11.05 9.16 1.22
CA THR A 196 11.16 9.72 -0.13
C THR A 196 10.33 10.99 -0.28
N ALA A 197 10.68 11.80 -1.29
CA ALA A 197 9.88 12.93 -1.72
C ALA A 197 8.45 12.48 -2.14
N GLY A 198 7.48 13.37 -1.97
CA GLY A 198 6.06 13.08 -2.27
C GLY A 198 5.40 14.15 -3.15
N ARG A 199 6.03 14.54 -4.27
CA ARG A 199 5.54 15.64 -5.11
C ARG A 199 4.51 15.17 -6.13
N LEU A 200 3.24 15.56 -5.95
CA LEU A 200 2.17 15.31 -6.94
C LEU A 200 2.30 16.15 -8.22
N GLN A 201 2.93 17.32 -8.10
CA GLN A 201 2.96 18.32 -9.19
C GLN A 201 3.81 17.88 -10.39
N ASN A 202 4.66 16.87 -10.23
CA ASN A 202 5.52 16.37 -11.30
C ASN A 202 5.61 14.84 -11.25
N LYS A 203 4.48 14.17 -11.54
CA LYS A 203 4.33 12.72 -11.43
C LYS A 203 5.41 11.94 -12.19
N VAL A 204 5.78 12.40 -13.39
CA VAL A 204 6.78 11.71 -14.23
C VAL A 204 8.17 11.77 -13.59
N ASN A 205 8.57 12.91 -13.06
CA ASN A 205 9.88 13.06 -12.42
C ASN A 205 9.94 12.27 -11.11
N LEU A 206 8.85 12.25 -10.33
CA LEU A 206 8.77 11.44 -9.11
C LEU A 206 8.89 9.95 -9.40
N MET A 207 8.19 9.44 -10.41
CA MET A 207 8.28 8.03 -10.80
C MET A 207 9.68 7.67 -11.28
N ASN A 208 10.31 8.51 -12.10
CA ASN A 208 11.69 8.30 -12.53
C ASN A 208 12.71 8.32 -11.38
N GLU A 209 12.47 9.13 -10.35
CA GLU A 209 13.26 9.17 -9.12
C GLU A 209 13.09 7.90 -8.30
N LEU A 210 11.84 7.46 -8.10
CA LEU A 210 11.56 6.20 -7.41
C LEU A 210 12.13 4.99 -8.15
N ASP A 211 12.09 4.99 -9.49
CA ASP A 211 12.71 3.95 -10.30
C ASP A 211 14.24 3.91 -10.14
N LYS A 212 14.90 5.06 -10.04
CA LYS A 212 16.34 5.12 -9.74
C LYS A 212 16.64 4.55 -8.36
N VAL A 213 15.87 4.96 -7.35
CA VAL A 213 16.01 4.45 -5.98
C VAL A 213 15.78 2.94 -5.91
N ASN A 214 14.79 2.42 -6.64
CA ASN A 214 14.47 0.98 -6.65
C ASN A 214 15.53 0.12 -7.35
N ARG A 215 16.40 0.71 -8.18
CA ARG A 215 17.50 0.01 -8.87
C ARG A 215 18.77 -0.08 -8.02
N VAL A 216 18.85 0.65 -6.95
CA VAL A 216 19.94 0.63 -5.97
C VAL A 216 19.79 -0.55 -5.01
#